data_585cc4ce7cf2bf94a6a8469b7384d6de
#
_entry.id   585cc4ce7cf2bf94a6a8469b7384d6de
#
_cell.length_a   1.000
_cell.length_b   1.000
_cell.length_c   1.000
_cell.angle_alpha   90.00
_cell.angle_beta   90.00
_cell.angle_gamma   90.00
#
_symmetry.space_group_name_H-M   'P 1'
#
loop_
_entity.id
_entity.type
_entity.pdbx_description
1 polymer ?
#
loop_
_entity_poly.entity_id
_entity_poly.type
_entity_poly.pdbx_seq_one_letter_code
_entity_poly.pdbx_strand_id
1 'polypeptide(L)'
;EPEPEATAEPAPASAPAENPDYPSAAGLNTQTLEAFGSDYTLVLNVTCPDQGWYKSVSPRFADIKLFPTDDPSHIFSGDPRITFELKSGLDKINYYYDDFENVEELAPRTIGGVEMAGRTYKNVGMLWTEYYGEMPTGGWLAIKISGVDIDPGTEGDTILNSVTFG
;
A
#
# COMPACT_ATOMS: atom_id res chain seq x y z
N GLU A 1 52.29 29.61 5.95
CA GLU A 1 51.36 28.47 6.19
C GLU A 1 50.12 28.71 5.34
N PRO A 2 49.75 27.78 4.44
CA PRO A 2 48.53 27.95 3.70
C PRO A 2 47.32 27.61 4.60
N GLU A 3 46.33 28.48 4.60
CA GLU A 3 45.04 28.33 5.27
C GLU A 3 44.28 27.11 4.70
N PRO A 4 43.65 26.27 5.53
CA PRO A 4 42.92 25.14 5.01
C PRO A 4 41.66 25.61 4.26
N GLU A 5 41.55 25.21 2.99
CA GLU A 5 40.33 25.40 2.19
C GLU A 5 39.14 24.73 2.91
N ALA A 6 38.13 25.52 3.21
CA ALA A 6 36.88 25.03 3.73
C ALA A 6 36.22 24.09 2.70
N THR A 7 36.10 22.83 3.04
CA THR A 7 35.33 21.84 2.23
C THR A 7 33.89 22.29 2.21
N ALA A 8 33.38 22.67 1.05
CA ALA A 8 31.96 23.01 0.88
C ALA A 8 31.12 21.80 1.22
N GLU A 9 30.18 21.98 2.13
CA GLU A 9 29.17 20.96 2.48
C GLU A 9 28.34 20.62 1.22
N PRO A 10 28.16 19.35 0.86
CA PRO A 10 27.37 19.01 -0.32
C PRO A 10 25.94 19.54 -0.14
N ALA A 11 25.43 20.17 -1.19
CA ALA A 11 24.04 20.66 -1.19
C ALA A 11 23.08 19.51 -0.92
N PRO A 12 22.00 19.71 -0.11
CA PRO A 12 21.01 18.67 0.13
C PRO A 12 20.41 18.22 -1.20
N ALA A 13 20.29 16.89 -1.38
CA ALA A 13 19.66 16.31 -2.56
C ALA A 13 18.25 16.88 -2.71
N SER A 14 17.88 17.32 -3.91
CA SER A 14 16.52 17.78 -4.21
C SER A 14 15.54 16.62 -3.97
N ALA A 15 14.37 16.90 -3.37
CA ALA A 15 13.32 15.93 -3.26
C ALA A 15 12.92 15.41 -4.66
N PRO A 16 12.59 14.09 -4.83
CA PRO A 16 12.09 13.57 -6.08
C PRO A 16 10.89 14.36 -6.58
N ALA A 17 10.75 14.54 -7.90
CA ALA A 17 9.60 15.20 -8.49
C ALA A 17 8.34 14.38 -8.21
N GLU A 18 7.26 15.03 -7.75
CA GLU A 18 5.97 14.36 -7.55
C GLU A 18 5.38 13.91 -8.89
N ASN A 19 4.83 12.69 -8.89
CA ASN A 19 3.99 12.23 -9.98
C ASN A 19 2.56 12.79 -9.78
N PRO A 20 2.00 13.57 -10.72
CA PRO A 20 0.67 14.16 -10.56
C PRO A 20 -0.45 13.12 -10.43
N ASP A 21 -0.25 11.91 -10.97
CA ASP A 21 -1.21 10.81 -10.85
C ASP A 21 -1.14 10.11 -9.48
N TYR A 22 -0.04 10.27 -8.78
CA TYR A 22 0.24 9.68 -7.48
C TYR A 22 0.88 10.72 -6.56
N PRO A 23 0.12 11.70 -6.07
CA PRO A 23 0.65 12.73 -5.18
C PRO A 23 1.15 12.10 -3.87
N SER A 24 2.29 12.59 -3.38
CA SER A 24 2.82 12.12 -2.11
C SER A 24 1.93 12.52 -0.94
N ALA A 25 1.62 11.57 -0.07
CA ALA A 25 0.93 11.82 1.18
C ALA A 25 1.95 11.96 2.31
N ALA A 26 2.41 13.17 2.56
CA ALA A 26 3.27 13.44 3.70
C ALA A 26 2.56 13.09 5.01
N GLY A 27 3.25 12.42 5.93
CA GLY A 27 2.69 12.05 7.24
C GLY A 27 1.70 10.88 7.20
N LEU A 28 1.88 9.93 6.30
CA LEU A 28 0.99 8.79 6.07
C LEU A 28 0.93 7.77 7.22
N ASN A 29 1.18 8.08 8.43
CA ASN A 29 1.05 7.08 9.49
C ASN A 29 -0.41 6.77 9.84
N THR A 30 -1.29 7.72 9.66
CA THR A 30 -2.73 7.56 9.96
C THR A 30 -3.56 8.14 8.83
N GLN A 31 -4.46 7.33 8.27
CA GLN A 31 -5.38 7.76 7.21
C GLN A 31 -6.78 7.21 7.48
N THR A 32 -7.77 7.98 7.07
CA THR A 32 -9.15 7.52 7.04
C THR A 32 -9.50 7.07 5.63
N LEU A 33 -9.90 5.82 5.50
CA LEU A 33 -10.44 5.26 4.27
C LEU A 33 -11.96 5.37 4.29
N GLU A 34 -12.54 5.66 3.14
CA GLU A 34 -13.99 5.70 2.94
C GLU A 34 -14.36 4.69 1.86
N ALA A 35 -15.32 3.82 2.11
CA ALA A 35 -15.80 2.89 1.11
C ALA A 35 -16.70 3.61 0.12
N PHE A 36 -16.34 3.57 -1.16
CA PHE A 36 -17.10 4.25 -2.21
C PHE A 36 -18.56 3.79 -2.25
N GLY A 37 -19.47 4.76 -2.23
CA GLY A 37 -20.92 4.53 -2.30
C GLY A 37 -21.53 4.00 -0.98
N SER A 38 -20.85 4.12 0.14
CA SER A 38 -21.35 3.73 1.46
C SER A 38 -20.92 4.74 2.54
N ASP A 39 -21.45 4.56 3.76
CA ASP A 39 -21.07 5.35 4.93
C ASP A 39 -19.95 4.66 5.75
N TYR A 40 -19.35 3.59 5.23
CA TYR A 40 -18.29 2.89 5.95
C TYR A 40 -16.98 3.64 5.87
N THR A 41 -16.37 3.85 7.03
CA THR A 41 -15.05 4.46 7.19
C THR A 41 -14.15 3.56 8.03
N LEU A 42 -12.85 3.64 7.79
CA LEU A 42 -11.83 2.90 8.53
C LEU A 42 -10.63 3.81 8.78
N VAL A 43 -10.25 3.94 10.04
CA VAL A 43 -8.98 4.58 10.39
C VAL A 43 -7.88 3.53 10.30
N LEU A 44 -6.95 3.74 9.40
CA LEU A 44 -5.81 2.86 9.14
C LEU A 44 -4.54 3.57 9.61
N ASN A 45 -3.77 2.89 10.48
CA ASN A 45 -2.42 3.28 10.82
C ASN A 45 -1.46 2.28 10.20
N VAL A 46 -0.46 2.78 9.46
CA VAL A 46 0.57 1.95 8.85
C VAL A 46 1.91 2.65 8.93
N THR A 47 2.95 1.93 9.32
CA THR A 47 4.32 2.44 9.34
C THR A 47 5.04 1.96 8.09
N CYS A 48 5.47 2.90 7.27
CA CYS A 48 6.23 2.66 6.06
C CYS A 48 7.58 3.37 6.16
N PRO A 49 8.69 2.77 5.72
CA PRO A 49 9.99 3.43 5.73
C PRO A 49 9.95 4.80 5.04
N ASP A 50 10.69 5.77 5.58
CA ASP A 50 10.76 7.13 5.00
C ASP A 50 11.61 7.17 3.73
N GLN A 51 12.54 6.23 3.59
CA GLN A 51 13.42 6.10 2.43
C GLN A 51 13.12 4.82 1.67
N GLY A 52 13.23 4.86 0.36
CA GLY A 52 12.98 3.71 -0.51
C GLY A 52 11.50 3.43 -0.77
N TRP A 53 10.60 4.23 -0.22
CA TRP A 53 9.15 4.05 -0.37
C TRP A 53 8.44 5.36 -0.68
N TYR A 54 7.60 5.32 -1.68
CA TYR A 54 6.69 6.41 -2.03
C TYR A 54 5.27 6.06 -1.59
N LYS A 55 4.59 7.02 -0.93
CA LYS A 55 3.29 6.85 -0.31
C LYS A 55 2.28 7.72 -1.04
N SER A 56 1.16 7.13 -1.43
CA SER A 56 0.12 7.81 -2.19
C SER A 56 -1.24 7.52 -1.59
N VAL A 57 -2.08 8.55 -1.51
CA VAL A 57 -3.50 8.43 -1.19
C VAL A 57 -4.30 8.92 -2.37
N SER A 58 -5.23 8.10 -2.85
CA SER A 58 -6.16 8.50 -3.91
C SER A 58 -7.51 8.84 -3.30
N PRO A 59 -7.89 10.13 -3.26
CA PRO A 59 -9.21 10.53 -2.76
C PRO A 59 -10.35 9.96 -3.60
N ARG A 60 -10.07 9.70 -4.89
CA ARG A 60 -11.07 9.20 -5.84
C ARG A 60 -11.44 7.73 -5.62
N PHE A 61 -10.48 6.92 -5.16
CA PHE A 61 -10.64 5.46 -5.04
C PHE A 61 -10.64 4.98 -3.60
N ALA A 62 -10.56 5.90 -2.63
CA ALA A 62 -10.47 5.59 -1.21
C ALA A 62 -9.40 4.52 -0.91
N ASP A 63 -8.24 4.65 -1.52
CA ASP A 63 -7.13 3.73 -1.38
C ASP A 63 -5.83 4.42 -0.92
N ILE A 64 -4.95 3.62 -0.34
CA ILE A 64 -3.58 3.98 -0.03
C ILE A 64 -2.68 3.04 -0.83
N LYS A 65 -1.71 3.59 -1.53
CA LYS A 65 -0.70 2.82 -2.27
C LYS A 65 0.69 3.12 -1.75
N LEU A 66 1.45 2.08 -1.49
CA LEU A 66 2.84 2.14 -1.08
C LEU A 66 3.70 1.52 -2.20
N PHE A 67 4.61 2.30 -2.75
CA PHE A 67 5.50 1.87 -3.83
C PHE A 67 6.93 1.78 -3.32
N PRO A 68 7.65 0.67 -3.52
CA PRO A 68 9.04 0.51 -3.10
C PRO A 68 10.00 1.24 -4.06
N THR A 69 9.91 2.56 -4.12
CA THR A 69 10.75 3.42 -4.98
C THR A 69 10.98 4.78 -4.33
N ASP A 70 12.16 5.35 -4.56
CA ASP A 70 12.49 6.74 -4.22
C ASP A 70 12.13 7.71 -5.34
N ASP A 71 11.85 7.21 -6.55
CA ASP A 71 11.52 8.03 -7.72
C ASP A 71 10.06 7.81 -8.17
N PRO A 72 9.11 8.64 -7.71
CA PRO A 72 7.71 8.52 -8.08
C PRO A 72 7.41 9.02 -9.51
N SER A 73 8.34 9.65 -10.20
CA SER A 73 8.11 10.28 -11.51
C SER A 73 7.79 9.27 -12.60
N HIS A 74 8.10 7.99 -12.38
CA HIS A 74 7.92 6.90 -13.35
C HIS A 74 7.14 5.72 -12.76
N ILE A 75 6.08 5.98 -11.97
CA ILE A 75 5.20 4.92 -11.47
C ILE A 75 4.18 4.56 -12.55
N PHE A 76 4.16 3.27 -12.89
CA PHE A 76 3.24 2.70 -13.88
C PHE A 76 2.31 1.66 -13.24
N SER A 77 1.26 1.28 -13.95
CA SER A 77 0.26 0.32 -13.47
C SER A 77 0.83 -1.07 -13.13
N GLY A 78 1.98 -1.45 -13.73
CA GLY A 78 2.67 -2.72 -13.48
C GLY A 78 3.72 -2.69 -12.39
N ASP A 79 3.96 -1.55 -11.76
CA ASP A 79 5.03 -1.40 -10.78
C ASP A 79 4.67 -2.06 -9.44
N PRO A 80 5.68 -2.57 -8.70
CA PRO A 80 5.48 -3.17 -7.38
C PRO A 80 4.75 -2.22 -6.42
N ARG A 81 3.84 -2.77 -5.64
CA ARG A 81 3.07 -1.99 -4.67
C ARG A 81 2.37 -2.81 -3.60
N ILE A 82 2.03 -2.15 -2.51
CA ILE A 82 1.04 -2.58 -1.53
C ILE A 82 -0.11 -1.58 -1.58
N THR A 83 -1.34 -2.07 -1.77
CA THR A 83 -2.53 -1.21 -1.84
C THR A 83 -3.52 -1.61 -0.75
N PHE A 84 -4.05 -0.62 -0.04
CA PHE A 84 -5.13 -0.80 0.94
C PHE A 84 -6.39 -0.15 0.39
N GLU A 85 -7.46 -0.92 0.25
CA GLU A 85 -8.73 -0.44 -0.28
C GLU A 85 -9.89 -0.85 0.64
N LEU A 86 -10.69 0.12 1.08
CA LEU A 86 -11.93 -0.15 1.78
C LEU A 86 -13.08 -0.27 0.77
N LYS A 87 -13.82 -1.37 0.87
CA LYS A 87 -14.97 -1.68 0.01
C LYS A 87 -16.23 -1.80 0.85
N SER A 88 -17.39 -1.58 0.24
CA SER A 88 -18.67 -1.67 0.93
C SER A 88 -19.13 -3.10 1.24
N GLY A 89 -18.57 -4.11 0.58
CA GLY A 89 -18.95 -5.49 0.78
C GLY A 89 -18.05 -6.47 0.04
N LEU A 90 -18.21 -7.75 0.36
CA LEU A 90 -17.46 -8.84 -0.28
C LEU A 90 -17.72 -8.91 -1.80
N ASP A 91 -18.91 -8.57 -2.25
CA ASP A 91 -19.25 -8.48 -3.68
C ASP A 91 -18.37 -7.47 -4.41
N LYS A 92 -17.95 -6.39 -3.75
CA LYS A 92 -17.04 -5.39 -4.30
C LYS A 92 -15.59 -5.87 -4.30
N ILE A 93 -15.18 -6.65 -3.29
CA ILE A 93 -13.88 -7.34 -3.29
C ILE A 93 -13.79 -8.29 -4.48
N ASN A 94 -14.85 -9.02 -4.78
CA ASN A 94 -14.93 -10.03 -5.83
C ASN A 94 -15.47 -9.51 -7.17
N TYR A 95 -15.54 -8.20 -7.37
CA TYR A 95 -16.15 -7.61 -8.57
C TYR A 95 -15.51 -8.12 -9.88
N TYR A 96 -14.18 -8.33 -9.88
CA TYR A 96 -13.43 -8.83 -11.04
C TYR A 96 -13.01 -10.29 -10.88
N TYR A 97 -13.65 -11.04 -9.97
CA TYR A 97 -13.22 -12.41 -9.68
C TYR A 97 -13.22 -13.32 -10.91
N ASP A 98 -14.18 -13.16 -11.81
CA ASP A 98 -14.26 -13.96 -13.05
C ASP A 98 -13.10 -13.69 -14.02
N ASP A 99 -12.41 -12.57 -13.87
CA ASP A 99 -11.23 -12.22 -14.67
C ASP A 99 -9.92 -12.70 -14.03
N PHE A 100 -9.98 -13.29 -12.83
CA PHE A 100 -8.80 -13.80 -12.15
C PHE A 100 -8.39 -15.16 -12.71
N GLU A 101 -7.09 -15.27 -12.99
CA GLU A 101 -6.48 -16.52 -13.47
C GLU A 101 -5.65 -17.16 -12.35
N ASN A 102 -5.63 -18.49 -12.31
CA ASN A 102 -4.79 -19.26 -11.38
C ASN A 102 -5.00 -18.86 -9.92
N VAL A 103 -6.25 -18.79 -9.48
CA VAL A 103 -6.58 -18.45 -8.09
C VAL A 103 -6.16 -19.60 -7.18
N GLU A 104 -5.32 -19.27 -6.19
CA GLU A 104 -4.89 -20.20 -5.14
C GLU A 104 -5.19 -19.59 -3.78
N GLU A 105 -5.79 -20.35 -2.88
CA GLU A 105 -6.02 -19.92 -1.50
C GLU A 105 -4.74 -20.01 -0.69
N LEU A 106 -4.51 -18.99 0.15
CA LEU A 106 -3.43 -18.94 1.13
C LEU A 106 -3.99 -19.15 2.53
N ALA A 107 -3.11 -19.55 3.45
CA ALA A 107 -3.46 -19.54 4.87
C ALA A 107 -3.89 -18.12 5.31
N PRO A 108 -4.91 -18.01 6.17
CA PRO A 108 -5.31 -16.71 6.72
C PRO A 108 -4.14 -16.01 7.41
N ARG A 109 -4.13 -14.68 7.35
CA ARG A 109 -3.17 -13.84 8.04
C ARG A 109 -3.89 -12.85 8.95
N THR A 110 -3.41 -12.70 10.17
CA THR A 110 -3.90 -11.67 11.09
C THR A 110 -3.16 -10.36 10.80
N ILE A 111 -3.90 -9.33 10.44
CA ILE A 111 -3.38 -7.99 10.16
C ILE A 111 -4.18 -7.00 10.98
N GLY A 112 -3.50 -6.20 11.81
CA GLY A 112 -4.16 -5.24 12.69
C GLY A 112 -5.15 -5.87 13.68
N GLY A 113 -4.93 -7.13 14.06
CA GLY A 113 -5.83 -7.88 14.93
C GLY A 113 -7.06 -8.50 14.23
N VAL A 114 -7.18 -8.33 12.92
CA VAL A 114 -8.26 -8.90 12.11
C VAL A 114 -7.74 -10.09 11.32
N GLU A 115 -8.38 -11.25 11.45
CA GLU A 115 -8.06 -12.41 10.61
C GLU A 115 -8.59 -12.17 9.20
N MET A 116 -7.69 -12.22 8.22
CA MET A 116 -8.00 -12.00 6.82
C MET A 116 -7.76 -13.26 6.00
N ALA A 117 -8.70 -13.58 5.12
CA ALA A 117 -8.50 -14.61 4.10
C ALA A 117 -7.43 -14.16 3.11
N GLY A 118 -6.65 -15.11 2.60
CA GLY A 118 -5.59 -14.86 1.65
C GLY A 118 -5.76 -15.63 0.34
N ARG A 119 -5.33 -15.04 -0.75
CA ARG A 119 -5.29 -15.68 -2.06
C ARG A 119 -4.22 -15.06 -2.95
N THR A 120 -3.76 -15.84 -3.93
CA THR A 120 -2.97 -15.34 -5.05
C THR A 120 -3.74 -15.53 -6.35
N TYR A 121 -3.51 -14.68 -7.31
CA TYR A 121 -4.10 -14.78 -8.64
C TYR A 121 -3.33 -13.93 -9.64
N LYS A 122 -3.54 -14.21 -10.93
CA LYS A 122 -3.13 -13.30 -12.00
C LYS A 122 -4.30 -12.46 -12.47
N ASN A 123 -4.05 -11.20 -12.71
CA ASN A 123 -5.01 -10.31 -13.34
C ASN A 123 -4.25 -9.29 -14.21
N VAL A 124 -4.66 -9.16 -15.47
CA VAL A 124 -4.02 -8.27 -16.45
C VAL A 124 -2.50 -8.49 -16.53
N GLY A 125 -2.08 -9.76 -16.51
CA GLY A 125 -0.67 -10.16 -16.59
C GLY A 125 0.16 -9.95 -15.32
N MET A 126 -0.41 -9.42 -14.26
CA MET A 126 0.25 -9.22 -12.98
C MET A 126 -0.11 -10.32 -11.99
N LEU A 127 0.87 -10.75 -11.20
CA LEU A 127 0.64 -11.65 -10.06
C LEU A 127 0.32 -10.83 -8.82
N TRP A 128 -0.81 -11.14 -8.20
CA TRP A 128 -1.28 -10.50 -6.98
C TRP A 128 -1.34 -11.47 -5.81
N THR A 129 -0.97 -10.97 -4.64
CA THR A 129 -1.32 -11.56 -3.35
C THR A 129 -2.33 -10.63 -2.69
N GLU A 130 -3.47 -11.17 -2.25
CA GLU A 130 -4.52 -10.37 -1.63
C GLU A 130 -4.92 -10.98 -0.30
N TYR A 131 -4.97 -10.13 0.74
CA TYR A 131 -5.61 -10.43 2.01
C TYR A 131 -6.85 -9.55 2.16
N TYR A 132 -7.96 -10.14 2.54
CA TYR A 132 -9.23 -9.42 2.66
C TYR A 132 -10.06 -9.92 3.83
N GLY A 133 -10.80 -9.02 4.45
CA GLY A 133 -11.62 -9.34 5.60
C GLY A 133 -12.64 -8.27 5.91
N GLU A 134 -13.68 -8.68 6.64
CA GLU A 134 -14.70 -7.76 7.16
C GLU A 134 -14.13 -6.95 8.32
N MET A 135 -14.36 -5.63 8.29
CA MET A 135 -13.88 -4.73 9.33
C MET A 135 -14.90 -4.60 10.47
N PRO A 136 -14.44 -4.52 11.73
CA PRO A 136 -15.35 -4.37 12.88
C PRO A 136 -16.25 -3.12 12.79
N THR A 137 -15.78 -2.07 12.12
CA THR A 137 -16.53 -0.83 11.90
C THR A 137 -17.47 -0.86 10.70
N GLY A 138 -17.56 -2.01 10.03
CA GLY A 138 -18.29 -2.20 8.79
C GLY A 138 -17.44 -2.03 7.54
N GLY A 139 -17.91 -2.59 6.45
CA GLY A 139 -17.15 -2.66 5.20
C GLY A 139 -16.12 -3.79 5.18
N TRP A 140 -15.42 -3.88 4.09
CA TRP A 140 -14.39 -4.90 3.81
C TRP A 140 -13.10 -4.23 3.40
N LEU A 141 -11.99 -4.62 4.02
CA LEU A 141 -10.66 -4.17 3.61
C LEU A 141 -10.04 -5.22 2.69
N ALA A 142 -9.52 -4.77 1.55
CA ALA A 142 -8.63 -5.53 0.70
C ALA A 142 -7.21 -4.95 0.75
N ILE A 143 -6.23 -5.81 0.99
CA ILE A 143 -4.80 -5.49 0.93
C ILE A 143 -4.24 -6.26 -0.24
N LYS A 144 -3.86 -5.56 -1.31
CA LYS A 144 -3.37 -6.12 -2.56
C LYS A 144 -1.88 -5.84 -2.71
N ILE A 145 -1.12 -6.88 -2.96
CA ILE A 145 0.33 -6.83 -3.05
C ILE A 145 0.77 -7.40 -4.39
N SER A 146 1.58 -6.66 -5.11
CA SER A 146 2.22 -7.14 -6.33
C SER A 146 3.69 -6.73 -6.36
N GLY A 147 4.58 -7.70 -6.65
CA GLY A 147 6.02 -7.45 -6.81
C GLY A 147 6.75 -7.03 -5.53
N VAL A 148 6.13 -7.12 -4.37
CA VAL A 148 6.72 -6.86 -3.05
C VAL A 148 6.80 -8.16 -2.28
N ASP A 149 7.98 -8.48 -1.78
CA ASP A 149 8.20 -9.65 -0.92
C ASP A 149 7.60 -9.39 0.48
N ILE A 150 6.75 -10.31 0.92
CA ILE A 150 6.10 -10.27 2.23
C ILE A 150 6.47 -11.47 3.11
N ASP A 151 7.51 -12.21 2.75
CA ASP A 151 8.05 -13.29 3.58
C ASP A 151 8.52 -12.74 4.93
N PRO A 152 8.51 -13.56 6.00
CA PRO A 152 8.91 -13.11 7.33
C PRO A 152 10.28 -12.40 7.34
N GLY A 153 10.32 -11.20 7.92
CA GLY A 153 11.53 -10.39 8.06
C GLY A 153 11.83 -9.45 6.89
N THR A 154 11.03 -9.47 5.82
CA THR A 154 11.15 -8.50 4.71
C THR A 154 10.53 -7.15 5.07
N GLU A 155 10.83 -6.11 4.29
CA GLU A 155 10.20 -4.78 4.49
C GLU A 155 8.68 -4.86 4.30
N GLY A 156 8.19 -5.60 3.30
CA GLY A 156 6.77 -5.79 3.08
C GLY A 156 6.07 -6.46 4.26
N ASP A 157 6.67 -7.50 4.84
CA ASP A 157 6.18 -8.14 6.05
C ASP A 157 6.15 -7.16 7.25
N THR A 158 7.20 -6.38 7.42
CA THR A 158 7.28 -5.36 8.48
C THR A 158 6.19 -4.31 8.33
N ILE A 159 5.92 -3.84 7.11
CA ILE A 159 4.85 -2.89 6.83
C ILE A 159 3.49 -3.51 7.19
N LEU A 160 3.19 -4.72 6.75
CA LEU A 160 1.93 -5.40 7.06
C LEU A 160 1.75 -5.63 8.57
N ASN A 161 2.82 -6.00 9.27
CA ASN A 161 2.80 -6.22 10.73
C ASN A 161 2.66 -4.91 11.52
N SER A 162 2.93 -3.75 10.92
CA SER A 162 2.76 -2.44 11.54
C SER A 162 1.32 -1.94 11.51
N VAL A 163 0.45 -2.55 10.71
CA VAL A 163 -0.93 -2.10 10.52
C VAL A 163 -1.72 -2.21 11.81
N THR A 164 -2.41 -1.14 12.17
CA THR A 164 -3.42 -1.11 13.21
C THR A 164 -4.65 -0.34 12.74
N PHE A 165 -5.79 -0.67 13.31
CA PHE A 165 -7.06 0.01 13.04
C PHE A 165 -7.51 0.75 14.29
N GLY A 166 -7.95 1.98 14.13
CA GLY A 166 -8.36 2.82 15.25
C GLY A 166 -9.59 3.63 14.95
#